data_7df1d023827484c13b540a449b710d31
#
_entry.id   7df1d023827484c13b540a449b710d31
#
_cell.length_a   1.000
_cell.length_b   1.000
_cell.length_c   1.000
_cell.angle_alpha   90.00
_cell.angle_beta   90.00
_cell.angle_gamma   90.00
#
_symmetry.space_group_name_H-M   'P 1'
#
loop_
_entity.id
_entity.type
_entity.pdbx_description
1 polymer ?
#
loop_
_entity_poly.entity_id
_entity_poly.type
_entity_poly.pdbx_seq_one_letter_code
_entity_poly.pdbx_strand_id
1 'polypeptide(L)'
;MYADWGLFVVADGMGGHQGGEVAANLAVRTLTNAKHETLNELHEAVHEANKVVHETAVAEPELHGMGTTLTVLALTQQDEGRRFAVINVGDSRVYHYRDNQLIQLTDDHSYVGELMRRGELDQEAAAVHPYRNMLTRAIGVHAEVEVDEWLLDPVAGDRFLLCSDGLTNEIDDDEIAEQLAIGHDPSTTARELVHLANERGGRDNSTVLVVNVQIDDIDSEDDEDLTEPQDSDKSQVVSLEDESNPEIIDSTDALELPSKRSSSHPKKQRSWLNDRVGISLGAVIISLVLLIAAGAMVATIGWYARDGYHVGVVADQVVIQKGRVGGLLWFDPTLEQWTEIQVAQLNNQDLRRLTSGKQLADLAEAQAFVADLRTRLVDPTSEALGDN
;
A
#
# COMPACT_ATOMS: atom_id res chain seq x y z
N MET A 1 -1.48 9.86 3.47
CA MET A 1 -1.94 9.79 4.88
C MET A 1 -2.45 11.12 5.36
N TYR A 2 -3.27 11.11 6.41
CA TYR A 2 -3.81 12.31 7.06
C TYR A 2 -3.95 12.07 8.56
N ALA A 3 -3.66 13.07 9.38
CA ALA A 3 -3.85 13.04 10.83
C ALA A 3 -4.23 14.42 11.33
N ASP A 4 -5.37 14.52 11.98
CA ASP A 4 -5.89 15.72 12.63
C ASP A 4 -6.80 15.28 13.78
N TRP A 5 -7.24 16.23 14.60
CA TRP A 5 -8.05 15.99 15.81
C TRP A 5 -9.16 14.96 15.60
N GLY A 6 -8.85 13.70 16.02
CA GLY A 6 -9.80 12.61 16.03
C GLY A 6 -9.99 11.88 14.69
N LEU A 7 -9.29 12.23 13.61
CA LEU A 7 -9.33 11.52 12.32
C LEU A 7 -7.91 11.19 11.83
N PHE A 8 -7.63 9.91 11.62
CA PHE A 8 -6.36 9.39 11.16
C PHE A 8 -6.61 8.46 9.97
N VAL A 9 -5.91 8.67 8.87
CA VAL A 9 -6.17 7.97 7.61
C VAL A 9 -4.85 7.53 6.96
N VAL A 10 -4.81 6.26 6.57
CA VAL A 10 -3.80 5.71 5.67
C VAL A 10 -4.48 5.25 4.40
N ALA A 11 -3.89 5.56 3.25
CA ALA A 11 -4.33 5.13 1.94
C ALA A 11 -3.10 4.76 1.12
N ASP A 12 -3.09 3.55 0.58
CA ASP A 12 -2.04 3.02 -0.27
C ASP A 12 -2.58 2.81 -1.68
N GLY A 13 -1.98 3.53 -2.62
CA GLY A 13 -2.52 3.64 -3.96
C GLY A 13 -2.00 2.57 -4.91
N MET A 14 -2.88 1.96 -5.70
CA MET A 14 -2.57 0.96 -6.71
C MET A 14 -3.00 1.39 -8.12
N GLY A 15 -2.48 0.72 -9.17
CA GLY A 15 -2.82 1.06 -10.56
C GLY A 15 -1.72 1.81 -11.31
N GLY A 16 -0.45 1.55 -10.96
CA GLY A 16 0.74 2.26 -11.47
C GLY A 16 0.99 3.56 -10.72
N HIS A 17 2.24 4.08 -10.78
CA HIS A 17 2.70 5.21 -9.95
C HIS A 17 1.75 6.42 -9.96
N GLN A 18 1.31 6.88 -11.14
CA GLN A 18 0.41 8.04 -11.23
C GLN A 18 -1.02 7.71 -10.80
N GLY A 19 -1.58 6.58 -11.22
CA GLY A 19 -2.95 6.19 -10.89
C GLY A 19 -3.13 5.97 -9.39
N GLY A 20 -2.20 5.24 -8.76
CA GLY A 20 -2.23 4.99 -7.32
C GLY A 20 -2.17 6.27 -6.49
N GLU A 21 -1.25 7.19 -6.82
CA GLU A 21 -1.12 8.47 -6.13
C GLU A 21 -2.41 9.31 -6.25
N VAL A 22 -2.99 9.38 -7.45
CA VAL A 22 -4.25 10.10 -7.68
C VAL A 22 -5.38 9.48 -6.88
N ALA A 23 -5.52 8.15 -6.89
CA ALA A 23 -6.57 7.45 -6.15
C ALA A 23 -6.47 7.69 -4.64
N ALA A 24 -5.28 7.52 -4.06
CA ALA A 24 -5.03 7.74 -2.63
C ALA A 24 -5.31 9.20 -2.23
N ASN A 25 -4.83 10.17 -3.01
CA ASN A 25 -5.08 11.59 -2.77
C ASN A 25 -6.57 11.96 -2.86
N LEU A 26 -7.29 11.44 -3.86
CA LEU A 26 -8.73 11.68 -4.00
C LEU A 26 -9.50 11.10 -2.82
N ALA A 27 -9.22 9.86 -2.42
CA ALA A 27 -9.88 9.20 -1.31
C ALA A 27 -9.66 9.97 0.00
N VAL A 28 -8.41 10.28 0.35
CA VAL A 28 -8.07 11.02 1.58
C VAL A 28 -8.73 12.40 1.56
N ARG A 29 -8.64 13.17 0.47
CA ARG A 29 -9.23 14.50 0.37
C ARG A 29 -10.76 14.48 0.47
N THR A 30 -11.42 13.50 -0.12
CA THR A 30 -12.87 13.37 -0.05
C THR A 30 -13.30 13.08 1.39
N LEU A 31 -12.65 12.13 2.04
CA LEU A 31 -12.92 11.77 3.42
C LEU A 31 -12.69 12.95 4.38
N THR A 32 -11.56 13.64 4.27
CA THR A 32 -11.19 14.74 5.18
C THR A 32 -12.03 15.99 5.01
N ASN A 33 -12.65 16.20 3.83
CA ASN A 33 -13.58 17.30 3.58
C ASN A 33 -15.04 16.97 3.95
N ALA A 34 -15.34 15.70 4.24
CA ALA A 34 -16.67 15.27 4.64
C ALA A 34 -16.83 15.39 6.16
N LYS A 35 -18.08 15.28 6.62
CA LYS A 35 -18.36 15.11 8.05
C LYS A 35 -18.01 13.70 8.48
N HIS A 36 -17.49 13.56 9.68
CA HIS A 36 -17.07 12.26 10.26
C HIS A 36 -17.27 12.24 11.79
N GLU A 37 -18.16 13.08 12.31
CA GLU A 37 -18.46 13.16 13.74
C GLU A 37 -19.21 11.93 14.24
N THR A 38 -20.00 11.31 13.38
CA THR A 38 -20.76 10.09 13.68
C THR A 38 -20.31 8.93 12.77
N LEU A 39 -20.58 7.70 13.20
CA LEU A 39 -20.28 6.50 12.40
C LEU A 39 -20.98 6.54 11.02
N ASN A 40 -22.25 6.97 10.98
CA ASN A 40 -22.99 7.07 9.72
C ASN A 40 -22.35 8.09 8.76
N GLU A 41 -21.97 9.27 9.27
CA GLU A 41 -21.27 10.28 8.45
C GLU A 41 -19.94 9.77 7.94
N LEU A 42 -19.20 9.00 8.77
CA LEU A 42 -17.93 8.39 8.37
C LEU A 42 -18.15 7.36 7.26
N HIS A 43 -19.19 6.52 7.35
CA HIS A 43 -19.56 5.59 6.28
C HIS A 43 -19.93 6.29 4.98
N GLU A 44 -20.78 7.34 5.06
CA GLU A 44 -21.15 8.14 3.90
C GLU A 44 -19.90 8.77 3.24
N ALA A 45 -18.95 9.25 4.05
CA ALA A 45 -17.69 9.82 3.56
C ALA A 45 -16.82 8.78 2.82
N VAL A 46 -16.74 7.55 3.33
CA VAL A 46 -16.01 6.46 2.68
C VAL A 46 -16.66 6.03 1.37
N HIS A 47 -17.99 5.92 1.33
CA HIS A 47 -18.73 5.60 0.11
C HIS A 47 -18.60 6.72 -0.95
N GLU A 48 -18.62 7.99 -0.53
CA GLU A 48 -18.38 9.11 -1.45
C GLU A 48 -16.93 9.11 -1.95
N ALA A 49 -15.96 8.78 -1.10
CA ALA A 49 -14.56 8.62 -1.53
C ALA A 49 -14.43 7.50 -2.60
N ASN A 50 -15.07 6.35 -2.39
CA ASN A 50 -15.10 5.27 -3.37
C ASN A 50 -15.70 5.74 -4.71
N LYS A 51 -16.83 6.41 -4.65
CA LYS A 51 -17.52 6.93 -5.84
C LYS A 51 -16.66 7.92 -6.62
N VAL A 52 -16.04 8.90 -5.94
CA VAL A 52 -15.19 9.91 -6.58
C VAL A 52 -13.99 9.27 -7.28
N VAL A 53 -13.32 8.31 -6.62
CA VAL A 53 -12.19 7.60 -7.21
C VAL A 53 -12.65 6.77 -8.42
N HIS A 54 -13.75 6.03 -8.28
CA HIS A 54 -14.29 5.19 -9.36
C HIS A 54 -14.73 6.02 -10.58
N GLU A 55 -15.49 7.10 -10.37
CA GLU A 55 -15.95 7.97 -11.46
C GLU A 55 -14.76 8.61 -12.19
N THR A 56 -13.71 9.02 -11.46
CA THR A 56 -12.49 9.56 -12.05
C THR A 56 -11.75 8.50 -12.88
N ALA A 57 -11.61 7.26 -12.34
CA ALA A 57 -10.99 6.15 -13.06
C ALA A 57 -11.73 5.78 -14.35
N VAL A 58 -13.06 5.93 -14.38
CA VAL A 58 -13.88 5.67 -15.57
C VAL A 58 -13.80 6.83 -16.58
N ALA A 59 -13.73 8.07 -16.09
CA ALA A 59 -13.72 9.26 -16.94
C ALA A 59 -12.38 9.51 -17.64
N GLU A 60 -11.27 9.14 -16.99
CA GLU A 60 -9.90 9.39 -17.47
C GLU A 60 -9.21 8.09 -17.88
N PRO A 61 -9.04 7.85 -19.21
CA PRO A 61 -8.44 6.60 -19.70
C PRO A 61 -7.03 6.30 -19.14
N GLU A 62 -6.26 7.33 -18.82
CA GLU A 62 -4.91 7.21 -18.25
C GLU A 62 -4.92 6.72 -16.79
N LEU A 63 -6.06 6.90 -16.11
CA LEU A 63 -6.28 6.48 -14.72
C LEU A 63 -7.14 5.21 -14.61
N HIS A 64 -7.42 4.57 -15.74
CA HIS A 64 -8.25 3.37 -15.76
C HIS A 64 -7.64 2.25 -14.90
N GLY A 65 -8.45 1.72 -13.97
CA GLY A 65 -8.02 0.67 -13.04
C GLY A 65 -7.23 1.17 -11.84
N MET A 66 -7.15 2.49 -11.63
CA MET A 66 -6.61 3.01 -10.38
C MET A 66 -7.52 2.65 -9.20
N GLY A 67 -6.92 2.49 -8.05
CA GLY A 67 -7.62 2.26 -6.79
C GLY A 67 -6.70 2.56 -5.60
N THR A 68 -7.22 2.42 -4.41
CA THR A 68 -6.43 2.60 -3.19
C THR A 68 -7.00 1.79 -2.04
N THR A 69 -6.17 1.42 -1.07
CA THR A 69 -6.66 1.04 0.25
C THR A 69 -7.23 2.27 0.95
N LEU A 70 -8.04 2.06 1.97
CA LEU A 70 -8.46 3.13 2.87
C LEU A 70 -8.64 2.57 4.27
N THR A 71 -7.77 2.96 5.18
CA THR A 71 -7.75 2.53 6.57
C THR A 71 -7.87 3.76 7.45
N VAL A 72 -8.88 3.77 8.30
CA VAL A 72 -9.31 4.95 9.08
C VAL A 72 -9.42 4.58 10.56
N LEU A 73 -8.92 5.45 11.42
CA LEU A 73 -9.25 5.52 12.84
C LEU A 73 -9.88 6.89 13.10
N ALA A 74 -11.11 6.92 13.59
CA ALA A 74 -11.83 8.16 13.87
C ALA A 74 -12.45 8.15 15.26
N LEU A 75 -12.39 9.27 15.97
CA LEU A 75 -13.11 9.45 17.23
C LEU A 75 -14.52 9.97 16.93
N THR A 76 -15.51 9.09 17.00
CA THR A 76 -16.89 9.36 16.62
C THR A 76 -17.79 9.50 17.85
N GLN A 77 -18.85 10.32 17.74
CA GLN A 77 -19.90 10.42 18.74
C GLN A 77 -20.91 9.29 18.56
N GLN A 78 -21.15 8.57 19.64
CA GLN A 78 -22.19 7.53 19.75
C GLN A 78 -23.19 7.90 20.83
N ASP A 79 -24.30 7.14 20.96
CA ASP A 79 -25.34 7.40 21.97
C ASP A 79 -24.79 7.34 23.41
N GLU A 80 -23.80 6.48 23.66
CA GLU A 80 -23.18 6.25 24.96
C GLU A 80 -21.90 7.08 25.20
N GLY A 81 -21.55 8.00 24.28
CA GLY A 81 -20.32 8.79 24.37
C GLY A 81 -19.43 8.65 23.15
N ARG A 82 -18.19 9.13 23.27
CA ARG A 82 -17.23 9.03 22.16
C ARG A 82 -16.59 7.65 22.09
N ARG A 83 -16.49 7.09 20.89
CA ARG A 83 -15.82 5.83 20.61
C ARG A 83 -14.88 5.95 19.42
N PHE A 84 -13.81 5.18 19.43
CA PHE A 84 -13.02 5.00 18.22
C PHE A 84 -13.74 4.09 17.24
N ALA A 85 -13.97 4.60 16.04
CA ALA A 85 -14.38 3.81 14.88
C ALA A 85 -13.15 3.49 14.03
N VAL A 86 -12.93 2.21 13.75
CA VAL A 86 -11.96 1.73 12.77
C VAL A 86 -12.73 1.32 11.53
N ILE A 87 -12.31 1.81 10.38
CA ILE A 87 -12.84 1.42 9.07
C ILE A 87 -11.71 0.91 8.20
N ASN A 88 -11.94 -0.19 7.47
CA ASN A 88 -10.95 -0.74 6.57
C ASN A 88 -11.52 -1.18 5.23
N VAL A 89 -10.80 -0.83 4.16
CA VAL A 89 -10.93 -1.35 2.80
C VAL A 89 -9.53 -1.55 2.23
N GLY A 90 -9.12 -2.78 1.97
CA GLY A 90 -7.79 -3.12 1.49
C GLY A 90 -6.99 -3.95 2.50
N ASP A 91 -5.68 -3.99 2.33
CA ASP A 91 -4.72 -4.74 3.15
C ASP A 91 -3.77 -3.86 3.97
N SER A 92 -4.02 -2.55 4.01
CA SER A 92 -3.47 -1.67 5.05
C SER A 92 -4.11 -2.03 6.38
N ARG A 93 -3.35 -1.92 7.46
CA ARG A 93 -3.77 -2.49 8.75
C ARG A 93 -3.91 -1.45 9.85
N VAL A 94 -4.79 -1.73 10.82
CA VAL A 94 -4.82 -1.09 12.13
C VAL A 94 -4.46 -2.11 13.19
N TYR A 95 -3.46 -1.76 13.99
CA TYR A 95 -3.11 -2.50 15.19
C TYR A 95 -3.50 -1.70 16.42
N HIS A 96 -3.89 -2.40 17.46
CA HIS A 96 -4.14 -1.87 18.80
C HIS A 96 -3.14 -2.48 19.77
N TYR A 97 -2.42 -1.62 20.48
CA TYR A 97 -1.48 -2.02 21.51
C TYR A 97 -1.98 -1.55 22.88
N ARG A 98 -2.24 -2.50 23.76
CA ARG A 98 -2.70 -2.30 25.14
C ARG A 98 -2.11 -3.41 26.03
N ASP A 99 -1.70 -3.10 27.24
CA ASP A 99 -1.20 -4.05 28.24
C ASP A 99 -0.09 -4.98 27.72
N ASN A 100 0.85 -4.42 26.95
CA ASN A 100 1.94 -5.15 26.28
C ASN A 100 1.47 -6.21 25.27
N GLN A 101 0.26 -6.09 24.75
CA GLN A 101 -0.28 -6.95 23.71
C GLN A 101 -0.58 -6.15 22.44
N LEU A 102 -0.08 -6.64 21.32
CA LEU A 102 -0.42 -6.13 19.99
C LEU A 102 -1.51 -7.01 19.38
N ILE A 103 -2.57 -6.37 18.91
CA ILE A 103 -3.69 -7.04 18.24
C ILE A 103 -3.92 -6.35 16.89
N GLN A 104 -3.83 -7.08 15.80
CA GLN A 104 -4.33 -6.62 14.52
C GLN A 104 -5.86 -6.57 14.59
N LEU A 105 -6.43 -5.38 14.41
CA LEU A 105 -7.89 -5.18 14.44
C LEU A 105 -8.54 -5.49 13.10
N THR A 106 -7.86 -5.14 12.02
CA THR A 106 -8.39 -5.25 10.65
C THR A 106 -8.04 -6.57 10.01
N ASP A 107 -8.94 -7.07 9.17
CA ASP A 107 -8.68 -8.19 8.28
C ASP A 107 -8.15 -7.68 6.93
N ASP A 108 -7.12 -8.32 6.38
CA ASP A 108 -6.61 -7.97 5.07
C ASP A 108 -7.58 -8.38 3.98
N HIS A 109 -8.01 -7.45 3.13
CA HIS A 109 -8.79 -7.73 1.94
C HIS A 109 -7.86 -8.09 0.77
N SER A 110 -7.10 -9.15 0.97
CA SER A 110 -6.22 -9.75 -0.03
C SER A 110 -6.61 -11.20 -0.28
N TYR A 111 -6.22 -11.73 -1.43
CA TYR A 111 -6.48 -13.13 -1.77
C TYR A 111 -5.90 -14.09 -0.73
N VAL A 112 -4.68 -13.84 -0.29
CA VAL A 112 -4.05 -14.67 0.75
C VAL A 112 -4.71 -14.48 2.12
N GLY A 113 -5.15 -13.26 2.46
CA GLY A 113 -5.90 -12.97 3.67
C GLY A 113 -7.21 -13.79 3.74
N GLU A 114 -7.92 -13.91 2.62
CA GLU A 114 -9.13 -14.75 2.56
C GLU A 114 -8.82 -16.23 2.70
N LEU A 115 -7.76 -16.74 2.07
CA LEU A 115 -7.35 -18.13 2.23
C LEU A 115 -6.94 -18.45 3.68
N MET A 116 -6.24 -17.52 4.34
CA MET A 116 -5.85 -17.65 5.74
C MET A 116 -7.10 -17.70 6.66
N ARG A 117 -8.07 -16.82 6.46
CA ARG A 117 -9.33 -16.82 7.23
C ARG A 117 -10.14 -18.11 7.06
N ARG A 118 -10.07 -18.75 5.88
CA ARG A 118 -10.70 -20.04 5.62
C ARG A 118 -9.88 -21.22 6.17
N GLY A 119 -8.68 -20.98 6.70
CA GLY A 119 -7.77 -22.01 7.17
C GLY A 119 -7.17 -22.86 6.02
N GLU A 120 -7.17 -22.33 4.79
CA GLU A 120 -6.65 -22.98 3.59
C GLU A 120 -5.17 -22.67 3.36
N LEU A 121 -4.64 -21.63 4.03
CA LEU A 121 -3.26 -21.16 3.93
C LEU A 121 -2.75 -20.74 5.31
N ASP A 122 -1.52 -21.09 5.65
CA ASP A 122 -0.83 -20.58 6.83
C ASP A 122 -0.03 -19.30 6.51
N GLN A 123 0.44 -18.62 7.54
CA GLN A 123 1.16 -17.35 7.41
C GLN A 123 2.47 -17.49 6.63
N GLU A 124 3.21 -18.59 6.80
CA GLU A 124 4.47 -18.82 6.11
C GLU A 124 4.25 -18.99 4.60
N ALA A 125 3.22 -19.77 4.22
CA ALA A 125 2.85 -19.96 2.82
C ALA A 125 2.26 -18.68 2.20
N ALA A 126 1.50 -17.89 2.97
CA ALA A 126 0.95 -16.62 2.53
C ALA A 126 2.06 -15.61 2.16
N ALA A 127 3.12 -15.52 2.96
CA ALA A 127 4.23 -14.58 2.73
C ALA A 127 4.98 -14.80 1.40
N VAL A 128 4.99 -16.03 0.88
CA VAL A 128 5.65 -16.40 -0.39
C VAL A 128 4.67 -16.68 -1.52
N HIS A 129 3.38 -16.48 -1.30
CA HIS A 129 2.36 -16.81 -2.28
C HIS A 129 2.43 -15.89 -3.52
N PRO A 130 2.28 -16.42 -4.75
CA PRO A 130 2.35 -15.60 -5.98
C PRO A 130 1.34 -14.45 -6.04
N TYR A 131 0.19 -14.62 -5.40
CA TYR A 131 -0.90 -13.64 -5.35
C TYR A 131 -1.01 -12.92 -4.00
N ARG A 132 0.08 -12.81 -3.23
CA ARG A 132 0.04 -12.16 -1.90
C ARG A 132 -0.38 -10.69 -1.96
N ASN A 133 0.00 -9.97 -3.03
CA ASN A 133 -0.35 -8.55 -3.22
C ASN A 133 -1.66 -8.36 -4.01
N MET A 134 -2.46 -9.41 -4.23
CA MET A 134 -3.72 -9.28 -4.95
C MET A 134 -4.84 -8.90 -3.98
N LEU A 135 -5.31 -7.67 -4.10
CA LEU A 135 -6.45 -7.18 -3.32
C LEU A 135 -7.76 -7.79 -3.83
N THR A 136 -8.61 -8.16 -2.89
CA THR A 136 -10.01 -8.60 -3.18
C THR A 136 -10.99 -7.45 -3.01
N ARG A 137 -10.58 -6.37 -2.30
CA ARG A 137 -11.39 -5.20 -2.03
C ARG A 137 -10.52 -3.95 -2.00
N ALA A 138 -10.89 -2.90 -2.77
CA ALA A 138 -10.20 -1.62 -2.79
C ALA A 138 -11.15 -0.49 -3.19
N ILE A 139 -10.86 0.72 -2.73
CA ILE A 139 -11.56 1.95 -3.09
C ILE A 139 -11.34 2.26 -4.57
N GLY A 140 -12.42 2.59 -5.28
CA GLY A 140 -12.40 3.05 -6.67
C GLY A 140 -12.45 1.95 -7.73
N VAL A 141 -12.22 0.68 -7.38
CA VAL A 141 -12.23 -0.43 -8.35
C VAL A 141 -13.64 -0.76 -8.81
N HIS A 142 -14.60 -0.76 -7.90
CA HIS A 142 -16.00 -1.01 -8.18
C HIS A 142 -16.87 0.21 -7.83
N ALA A 143 -18.05 0.32 -8.45
CA ALA A 143 -19.00 1.40 -8.17
C ALA A 143 -19.46 1.42 -6.70
N GLU A 144 -19.57 0.22 -6.10
CA GLU A 144 -19.90 0.03 -4.69
C GLU A 144 -18.76 -0.72 -4.00
N VAL A 145 -18.55 -0.44 -2.72
CA VAL A 145 -17.53 -1.08 -1.90
C VAL A 145 -18.13 -1.53 -0.56
N GLU A 146 -17.78 -2.72 -0.14
CA GLU A 146 -18.08 -3.24 1.18
C GLU A 146 -17.00 -2.78 2.17
N VAL A 147 -17.43 -2.28 3.32
CA VAL A 147 -16.57 -1.63 4.31
C VAL A 147 -16.61 -2.44 5.60
N ASP A 148 -15.47 -2.81 6.13
CA ASP A 148 -15.39 -3.44 7.44
C ASP A 148 -15.24 -2.37 8.54
N GLU A 149 -15.90 -2.59 9.70
CA GLU A 149 -15.89 -1.64 10.81
C GLU A 149 -15.69 -2.31 12.17
N TRP A 150 -15.04 -1.58 13.07
CA TRP A 150 -14.91 -1.94 14.49
C TRP A 150 -15.12 -0.71 15.35
N LEU A 151 -15.74 -0.89 16.51
CA LEU A 151 -15.93 0.16 17.50
C LEU A 151 -15.21 -0.20 18.80
N LEU A 152 -14.38 0.71 19.31
CA LEU A 152 -13.62 0.52 20.53
C LEU A 152 -13.86 1.67 21.50
N ASP A 153 -13.92 1.35 22.79
CA ASP A 153 -13.98 2.36 23.83
C ASP A 153 -12.57 2.94 24.05
N PRO A 154 -12.43 4.27 24.08
CA PRO A 154 -11.15 4.91 24.34
C PRO A 154 -10.67 4.60 25.77
N VAL A 155 -9.42 4.16 25.88
CA VAL A 155 -8.78 3.92 27.18
C VAL A 155 -7.43 4.66 27.21
N ALA A 156 -7.19 5.40 28.29
CA ALA A 156 -5.92 6.10 28.45
C ALA A 156 -4.75 5.12 28.42
N GLY A 157 -3.71 5.46 27.66
CA GLY A 157 -2.53 4.63 27.46
C GLY A 157 -2.61 3.66 26.30
N ASP A 158 -3.76 3.56 25.60
CA ASP A 158 -3.83 2.83 24.33
C ASP A 158 -2.93 3.45 23.29
N ARG A 159 -2.40 2.59 22.43
CA ARG A 159 -1.69 3.01 21.23
C ARG A 159 -2.30 2.32 20.01
N PHE A 160 -2.51 3.09 18.96
CA PHE A 160 -2.90 2.55 17.66
C PHE A 160 -1.77 2.77 16.66
N LEU A 161 -1.60 1.80 15.78
CA LEU A 161 -0.74 1.89 14.63
C LEU A 161 -1.59 1.67 13.37
N LEU A 162 -1.57 2.62 12.45
CA LEU A 162 -2.10 2.45 11.10
C LEU A 162 -0.92 2.37 10.14
N CYS A 163 -0.90 1.38 9.25
CA CYS A 163 0.20 1.23 8.31
C CYS A 163 -0.24 0.62 6.98
N SER A 164 0.53 0.94 5.92
CA SER A 164 0.46 0.21 4.66
C SER A 164 1.21 -1.12 4.74
N ASP A 165 1.01 -1.98 3.74
CA ASP A 165 1.66 -3.29 3.63
C ASP A 165 3.19 -3.18 3.48
N GLY A 166 3.71 -2.05 3.00
CA GLY A 166 5.16 -1.78 2.95
C GLY A 166 5.85 -1.84 4.32
N LEU A 167 5.10 -1.70 5.44
CA LEU A 167 5.64 -1.97 6.78
C LEU A 167 5.60 -3.47 7.09
N THR A 168 4.44 -4.10 6.97
CA THR A 168 4.18 -5.47 7.43
C THR A 168 4.74 -6.55 6.50
N ASN A 169 5.16 -6.18 5.31
CA ASN A 169 5.93 -7.03 4.40
C ASN A 169 7.42 -7.09 4.76
N GLU A 170 7.93 -6.19 5.59
CA GLU A 170 9.34 -6.08 5.96
C GLU A 170 9.62 -6.45 7.41
N ILE A 171 8.71 -6.16 8.35
CA ILE A 171 8.83 -6.44 9.78
C ILE A 171 7.61 -7.19 10.29
N ASP A 172 7.83 -8.08 11.26
CA ASP A 172 6.76 -8.90 11.84
C ASP A 172 6.07 -8.20 13.02
N ASP A 173 4.96 -8.79 13.47
CA ASP A 173 4.13 -8.24 14.54
C ASP A 173 4.87 -8.17 15.88
N ASP A 174 5.80 -9.09 16.16
CA ASP A 174 6.61 -9.09 17.39
C ASP A 174 7.56 -7.87 17.39
N GLU A 175 8.21 -7.57 16.27
CA GLU A 175 9.06 -6.39 16.12
C GLU A 175 8.25 -5.08 16.20
N ILE A 176 7.05 -5.05 15.62
CA ILE A 176 6.12 -3.92 15.77
C ILE A 176 5.76 -3.72 17.25
N ALA A 177 5.42 -4.80 17.94
CA ALA A 177 5.09 -4.76 19.37
C ALA A 177 6.25 -4.23 20.23
N GLU A 178 7.49 -4.67 19.94
CA GLU A 178 8.69 -4.18 20.63
C GLU A 178 8.86 -2.67 20.45
N GLN A 179 8.70 -2.13 19.25
CA GLN A 179 8.81 -0.70 18.98
C GLN A 179 7.72 0.12 19.70
N LEU A 180 6.49 -0.38 19.70
CA LEU A 180 5.39 0.26 20.42
C LEU A 180 5.60 0.21 21.96
N ALA A 181 6.20 -0.87 22.48
CA ALA A 181 6.48 -1.06 23.90
C ALA A 181 7.54 -0.07 24.47
N ILE A 182 8.48 0.40 23.65
CA ILE A 182 9.51 1.36 24.07
C ILE A 182 8.88 2.65 24.61
N GLY A 183 7.69 3.01 24.14
CA GLY A 183 6.93 4.13 24.70
C GLY A 183 7.44 5.51 24.28
N HIS A 184 8.19 5.60 23.19
CA HIS A 184 8.55 6.88 22.56
C HIS A 184 7.30 7.65 22.13
N ASP A 185 7.45 8.95 21.90
CA ASP A 185 6.37 9.74 21.31
C ASP A 185 5.93 9.15 19.94
N PRO A 186 4.68 9.39 19.51
CA PRO A 186 4.13 8.80 18.29
C PRO A 186 4.98 9.02 17.06
N SER A 187 5.50 10.24 16.89
CA SER A 187 6.27 10.62 15.70
C SER A 187 7.66 9.96 15.67
N THR A 188 8.30 9.78 16.82
CA THR A 188 9.56 9.03 16.93
C THR A 188 9.32 7.54 16.65
N THR A 189 8.31 6.92 17.26
CA THR A 189 7.97 5.52 17.01
C THR A 189 7.66 5.26 15.53
N ALA A 190 6.88 6.13 14.88
CA ALA A 190 6.57 6.00 13.46
C ALA A 190 7.82 6.07 12.58
N ARG A 191 8.75 6.98 12.86
CA ARG A 191 10.04 7.08 12.13
C ARG A 191 10.92 5.86 12.32
N GLU A 192 10.99 5.33 13.53
CA GLU A 192 11.77 4.12 13.82
C GLU A 192 11.21 2.90 13.10
N LEU A 193 9.88 2.74 13.05
CA LEU A 193 9.23 1.68 12.29
C LEU A 193 9.52 1.78 10.79
N VAL A 194 9.40 2.97 10.20
CA VAL A 194 9.74 3.19 8.77
C VAL A 194 11.23 2.94 8.52
N HIS A 195 12.11 3.38 9.42
CA HIS A 195 13.55 3.14 9.29
C HIS A 195 13.86 1.64 9.32
N LEU A 196 13.26 0.90 10.25
CA LEU A 196 13.44 -0.55 10.38
C LEU A 196 12.96 -1.29 9.11
N ALA A 197 11.79 -0.93 8.57
CA ALA A 197 11.28 -1.51 7.33
C ALA A 197 12.24 -1.25 6.16
N ASN A 198 12.78 -0.04 6.03
CA ASN A 198 13.77 0.29 5.00
C ASN A 198 15.09 -0.49 5.15
N GLU A 199 15.57 -0.71 6.38
CA GLU A 199 16.77 -1.52 6.64
C GLU A 199 16.55 -3.01 6.31
N ARG A 200 15.32 -3.53 6.45
CA ARG A 200 14.98 -4.92 6.14
C ARG A 200 14.79 -5.20 4.66
N GLY A 201 14.62 -4.18 3.85
CA GLY A 201 14.52 -4.35 2.39
C GLY A 201 13.97 -3.13 1.68
N GLY A 202 13.02 -2.42 2.26
CA GLY A 202 12.43 -1.23 1.67
C GLY A 202 11.88 -1.47 0.26
N ARG A 203 11.21 -2.61 0.06
CA ARG A 203 10.73 -3.05 -1.26
C ARG A 203 9.54 -2.24 -1.76
N ASP A 204 8.85 -1.57 -0.84
CA ASP A 204 7.68 -0.73 -1.12
C ASP A 204 7.66 0.51 -0.22
N ASN A 205 6.80 1.46 -0.52
CA ASN A 205 6.57 2.65 0.29
C ASN A 205 5.93 2.27 1.63
N SER A 206 6.58 2.61 2.74
CA SER A 206 6.04 2.36 4.07
C SER A 206 5.37 3.62 4.63
N THR A 207 4.07 3.57 4.78
CA THR A 207 3.27 4.63 5.43
C THR A 207 2.89 4.19 6.84
N VAL A 208 3.20 5.01 7.85
CA VAL A 208 3.00 4.69 9.27
C VAL A 208 2.42 5.88 10.01
N LEU A 209 1.34 5.66 10.75
CA LEU A 209 0.78 6.58 11.73
C LEU A 209 0.70 5.89 13.10
N VAL A 210 1.21 6.54 14.13
CA VAL A 210 1.06 6.08 15.52
C VAL A 210 0.20 7.09 16.26
N VAL A 211 -0.80 6.61 17.00
CA VAL A 211 -1.74 7.42 17.80
C VAL A 211 -1.70 6.97 19.23
N ASN A 212 -1.45 7.89 20.17
CA ASN A 212 -1.54 7.64 21.60
C ASN A 212 -2.86 8.20 22.14
N VAL A 213 -3.57 7.42 22.95
CA VAL A 213 -4.79 7.86 23.60
C VAL A 213 -4.46 8.46 24.96
N GLN A 214 -4.82 9.74 25.11
CA GLN A 214 -4.77 10.45 26.40
C GLN A 214 -6.19 10.86 26.75
N ILE A 215 -6.56 10.68 28.01
CA ILE A 215 -7.85 11.15 28.54
C ILE A 215 -7.51 12.20 29.58
N ASP A 216 -7.89 13.44 29.28
CA ASP A 216 -7.78 14.50 30.26
C ASP A 216 -8.92 14.32 31.27
N ASP A 217 -8.60 14.13 32.56
CA ASP A 217 -9.57 14.17 33.63
C ASP A 217 -10.07 15.61 33.80
N ILE A 218 -11.13 15.96 33.08
CA ILE A 218 -11.80 17.26 33.20
C ILE A 218 -12.77 17.25 34.39
N ASP A 219 -12.38 16.75 35.55
CA ASP A 219 -13.12 16.88 36.81
C ASP A 219 -12.15 17.04 38.00
N SER A 220 -11.45 18.16 38.02
CA SER A 220 -11.09 18.81 39.28
C SER A 220 -11.51 20.26 39.19
N GLU A 221 -12.75 20.52 39.67
CA GLU A 221 -13.15 21.85 40.09
C GLU A 221 -12.16 22.31 41.16
N ASP A 222 -11.17 23.08 40.77
CA ASP A 222 -10.48 24.01 41.63
C ASP A 222 -10.42 25.35 40.91
N ASP A 223 -11.35 26.22 41.31
CA ASP A 223 -11.27 27.65 41.16
C ASP A 223 -9.90 28.12 41.61
N GLU A 224 -9.02 28.49 40.68
CA GLU A 224 -8.11 29.64 40.93
C GLU A 224 -7.38 30.05 39.64
N ASP A 225 -7.65 31.30 39.28
CA ASP A 225 -6.79 32.27 38.60
C ASP A 225 -6.50 32.12 37.12
N LEU A 226 -7.17 33.00 36.39
CA LEU A 226 -6.97 33.31 34.98
C LEU A 226 -5.54 33.80 34.69
N THR A 227 -4.66 32.91 34.29
CA THR A 227 -3.47 33.26 33.51
C THR A 227 -3.52 32.51 32.16
N GLU A 228 -3.41 33.28 31.12
CA GLU A 228 -3.50 32.83 29.73
C GLU A 228 -2.63 31.59 29.45
N PRO A 229 -3.15 30.52 28.75
CA PRO A 229 -2.32 29.41 28.37
C PRO A 229 -1.40 29.82 27.23
N GLN A 230 -0.12 29.68 27.42
CA GLN A 230 0.87 29.67 26.37
C GLN A 230 0.67 28.45 25.49
N ASP A 231 0.54 28.76 24.23
CA ASP A 231 0.51 27.89 23.07
C ASP A 231 1.63 26.83 23.14
N SER A 232 1.28 25.60 23.39
CA SER A 232 2.21 24.47 23.26
C SER A 232 1.46 23.19 22.93
N ASP A 233 1.68 22.80 21.78
CA ASP A 233 1.74 21.45 21.21
C ASP A 233 0.79 21.20 20.04
N LYS A 234 1.24 21.65 18.90
CA LYS A 234 0.72 21.18 17.62
C LYS A 234 1.31 19.81 17.35
N SER A 235 0.46 18.81 17.24
CA SER A 235 0.82 17.50 16.69
C SER A 235 1.54 17.71 15.34
N GLN A 236 2.85 17.49 15.31
CA GLN A 236 3.62 17.59 14.08
C GLN A 236 3.42 16.31 13.26
N VAL A 237 2.70 16.42 12.18
CA VAL A 237 2.69 15.42 11.12
C VAL A 237 4.01 15.56 10.36
N VAL A 238 4.87 14.58 10.47
CA VAL A 238 6.11 14.52 9.69
C VAL A 238 5.84 13.70 8.44
N SER A 239 5.61 14.39 7.32
CA SER A 239 5.68 13.78 5.99
C SER A 239 7.15 13.74 5.58
N LEU A 240 7.71 12.56 5.42
CA LEU A 240 9.01 12.38 4.79
C LEU A 240 8.75 12.23 3.27
N GLU A 241 8.68 13.37 2.58
CA GLU A 241 8.85 13.40 1.13
C GLU A 241 10.35 13.42 0.85
N ASP A 242 10.78 12.52 -0.03
CA ASP A 242 12.15 12.44 -0.54
C ASP A 242 12.40 13.66 -1.44
N GLU A 243 12.99 14.72 -0.87
CA GLU A 243 13.43 15.89 -1.66
C GLU A 243 14.74 15.56 -2.37
N SER A 244 14.64 15.02 -3.57
CA SER A 244 15.71 15.10 -4.57
C SER A 244 15.43 16.22 -5.56
N ASN A 245 15.72 17.46 -5.17
CA ASN A 245 15.85 18.56 -6.12
C ASN A 245 16.95 19.53 -5.66
N PRO A 246 18.07 19.64 -6.37
CA PRO A 246 19.10 20.60 -6.02
C PRO A 246 18.71 22.00 -6.54
N GLU A 247 18.27 22.88 -5.65
CA GLU A 247 18.17 24.29 -5.97
C GLU A 247 19.55 24.92 -6.11
N ILE A 248 19.75 25.52 -7.28
CA ILE A 248 20.86 26.41 -7.62
C ILE A 248 20.67 27.73 -6.85
N ILE A 249 21.51 27.97 -5.85
CA ILE A 249 21.60 29.28 -5.23
C ILE A 249 22.77 30.02 -5.86
N ASP A 250 22.44 30.97 -6.74
CA ASP A 250 23.34 32.06 -7.17
C ASP A 250 23.25 33.19 -6.14
N SER A 251 24.33 33.44 -5.41
CA SER A 251 24.48 34.67 -4.66
C SER A 251 25.92 35.13 -4.64
N THR A 252 26.21 36.02 -5.59
CA THR A 252 27.27 37.03 -5.49
C THR A 252 26.95 37.97 -4.34
N ASP A 253 27.76 37.96 -3.29
CA ASP A 253 28.17 39.25 -2.67
C ASP A 253 29.51 39.09 -1.90
N ALA A 254 30.40 39.98 -2.27
CA ALA A 254 31.71 40.14 -1.71
C ALA A 254 31.68 40.94 -0.40
N LEU A 255 32.51 40.58 0.58
CA LEU A 255 33.11 41.52 1.51
C LEU A 255 34.36 40.93 2.21
N GLU A 256 35.47 41.47 1.81
CA GLU A 256 36.73 41.86 2.47
C GLU A 256 37.22 41.16 3.74
N LEU A 257 38.53 40.83 3.61
CA LEU A 257 39.51 40.39 4.62
C LEU A 257 39.84 41.43 5.70
N PRO A 258 40.49 41.01 6.81
CA PRO A 258 41.89 41.46 6.91
C PRO A 258 42.90 40.35 7.29
N SER A 259 44.08 40.61 6.78
CA SER A 259 45.34 39.90 6.90
C SER A 259 45.96 39.87 8.28
N LYS A 260 46.75 38.84 8.64
CA LYS A 260 48.18 38.89 8.99
C LYS A 260 48.83 37.57 9.40
N ARG A 261 49.92 37.31 8.70
CA ARG A 261 51.26 36.78 9.10
C ARG A 261 51.41 35.32 9.57
N SER A 262 51.98 34.54 8.67
CA SER A 262 53.38 34.06 8.61
C SER A 262 53.92 33.20 9.75
N SER A 263 54.12 31.92 9.48
CA SER A 263 55.40 31.25 9.73
C SER A 263 55.50 29.96 8.91
N SER A 264 56.62 29.84 8.24
CA SER A 264 57.08 28.83 7.30
C SER A 264 57.41 27.48 7.98
N HIS A 265 57.01 26.37 7.39
CA HIS A 265 57.86 25.17 7.28
C HIS A 265 57.31 24.26 6.15
N PRO A 266 58.17 23.68 5.32
CA PRO A 266 57.76 22.97 4.12
C PRO A 266 57.45 21.50 4.46
N LYS A 267 56.21 21.10 4.27
CA LYS A 267 55.83 19.67 4.20
C LYS A 267 55.48 19.33 2.77
N LYS A 268 56.20 18.34 2.26
CA LYS A 268 56.03 17.68 0.97
C LYS A 268 54.56 17.53 0.61
N GLN A 269 54.11 18.27 -0.38
CA GLN A 269 52.87 18.01 -1.10
C GLN A 269 53.04 16.71 -1.88
N ARG A 270 52.44 15.66 -1.40
CA ARG A 270 52.10 14.49 -2.19
C ARG A 270 50.93 14.89 -3.07
N SER A 271 51.23 15.11 -4.34
CA SER A 271 50.24 15.32 -5.39
C SER A 271 49.35 14.10 -5.54
N TRP A 272 48.11 14.21 -5.10
CA TRP A 272 47.10 13.15 -5.01
C TRP A 272 45.98 13.31 -6.03
N LEU A 273 46.12 14.23 -6.94
CA LEU A 273 45.06 14.67 -7.84
C LEU A 273 45.49 14.63 -9.31
N ASN A 274 46.21 13.57 -9.75
CA ASN A 274 46.44 13.41 -11.17
C ASN A 274 46.63 11.97 -11.65
N ASP A 275 46.00 11.02 -10.98
CA ASP A 275 45.69 9.74 -11.63
C ASP A 275 44.35 9.88 -12.34
N ARG A 276 44.40 10.43 -13.54
CA ARG A 276 43.37 10.14 -14.54
C ARG A 276 43.32 8.61 -14.65
N VAL A 277 42.24 8.00 -14.15
CA VAL A 277 41.91 6.64 -14.46
C VAL A 277 41.80 6.57 -15.98
N GLY A 278 42.88 6.20 -16.63
CA GLY A 278 42.87 5.91 -18.05
C GLY A 278 41.99 4.70 -18.26
N ILE A 279 40.70 4.94 -18.49
CA ILE A 279 39.77 3.87 -18.88
C ILE A 279 40.35 3.32 -20.18
N SER A 280 40.93 2.13 -20.11
CA SER A 280 41.50 1.48 -21.29
C SER A 280 40.37 1.24 -22.28
N LEU A 281 40.60 1.46 -23.55
CA LEU A 281 39.63 1.21 -24.62
C LEU A 281 39.06 -0.21 -24.50
N GLY A 282 39.86 -1.15 -24.02
CA GLY A 282 39.43 -2.51 -23.70
C GLY A 282 38.38 -2.60 -22.60
N ALA A 283 38.50 -1.81 -21.51
CA ALA A 283 37.50 -1.78 -20.45
C ALA A 283 36.16 -1.21 -20.93
N VAL A 284 36.19 -0.18 -21.80
CA VAL A 284 34.97 0.37 -22.42
C VAL A 284 34.29 -0.65 -23.32
N ILE A 285 35.07 -1.37 -24.15
CA ILE A 285 34.54 -2.43 -25.02
C ILE A 285 33.93 -3.56 -24.19
N ILE A 286 34.62 -4.03 -23.14
CA ILE A 286 34.10 -5.10 -22.26
C ILE A 286 32.80 -4.63 -21.59
N SER A 287 32.74 -3.41 -21.05
CA SER A 287 31.52 -2.87 -20.44
C SER A 287 30.36 -2.77 -21.43
N LEU A 288 30.64 -2.34 -22.67
CA LEU A 288 29.65 -2.28 -23.74
C LEU A 288 29.12 -3.70 -24.11
N VAL A 289 30.00 -4.68 -24.22
CA VAL A 289 29.61 -6.07 -24.50
C VAL A 289 28.75 -6.64 -23.37
N LEU A 290 29.12 -6.35 -22.11
CA LEU A 290 28.30 -6.78 -20.95
C LEU A 290 26.92 -6.13 -20.92
N LEU A 291 26.83 -4.84 -21.26
CA LEU A 291 25.57 -4.13 -21.39
C LEU A 291 24.67 -4.71 -22.50
N ILE A 292 25.25 -5.00 -23.64
CA ILE A 292 24.53 -5.64 -24.76
C ILE A 292 24.06 -7.04 -24.37
N ALA A 293 24.92 -7.81 -23.70
CA ALA A 293 24.57 -9.16 -23.22
C ALA A 293 23.44 -9.12 -22.17
N ALA A 294 23.50 -8.17 -21.23
CA ALA A 294 22.45 -7.95 -20.25
C ALA A 294 21.13 -7.53 -20.93
N GLY A 295 21.18 -6.61 -21.88
CA GLY A 295 20.00 -6.21 -22.66
C GLY A 295 19.40 -7.36 -23.46
N ALA A 296 20.22 -8.19 -24.09
CA ALA A 296 19.78 -9.39 -24.80
C ALA A 296 19.13 -10.41 -23.84
N MET A 297 19.69 -10.58 -22.66
CA MET A 297 19.13 -11.46 -21.63
C MET A 297 17.76 -10.99 -21.18
N VAL A 298 17.59 -9.70 -20.87
CA VAL A 298 16.30 -9.10 -20.49
C VAL A 298 15.27 -9.24 -21.62
N ALA A 299 15.69 -8.98 -22.86
CA ALA A 299 14.82 -9.14 -24.04
C ALA A 299 14.36 -10.60 -24.24
N THR A 300 15.27 -11.56 -24.03
CA THR A 300 14.96 -13.00 -24.14
C THR A 300 14.01 -13.44 -23.02
N ILE A 301 14.21 -12.98 -21.80
CA ILE A 301 13.33 -13.25 -20.65
C ILE A 301 11.95 -12.64 -20.92
N GLY A 302 11.88 -11.39 -21.40
CA GLY A 302 10.64 -10.71 -21.70
C GLY A 302 9.87 -11.39 -22.86
N TRP A 303 10.58 -11.85 -23.89
CA TRP A 303 9.96 -12.64 -24.96
C TRP A 303 9.39 -13.96 -24.43
N TYR A 304 10.18 -14.70 -23.65
CA TYR A 304 9.77 -15.97 -23.03
C TYR A 304 8.62 -15.82 -22.02
N ALA A 305 8.59 -14.73 -21.26
CA ALA A 305 7.51 -14.42 -20.30
C ALA A 305 6.17 -14.13 -20.99
N ARG A 306 6.23 -13.53 -22.19
CA ARG A 306 5.05 -13.18 -22.99
C ARG A 306 4.66 -14.26 -24.02
N ASP A 307 5.35 -15.39 -24.03
CA ASP A 307 5.05 -16.51 -24.93
C ASP A 307 3.91 -17.36 -24.38
N GLY A 308 2.88 -17.57 -25.22
CA GLY A 308 1.69 -18.33 -24.90
C GLY A 308 0.55 -17.53 -24.27
N TYR A 309 -0.51 -18.26 -23.95
CA TYR A 309 -1.75 -17.72 -23.38
C TYR A 309 -2.22 -18.60 -22.24
N HIS A 310 -3.04 -18.06 -21.37
CA HIS A 310 -3.79 -18.84 -20.39
C HIS A 310 -5.15 -18.21 -20.12
N VAL A 311 -6.07 -19.01 -19.62
CA VAL A 311 -7.39 -18.54 -19.20
C VAL A 311 -7.39 -18.48 -17.68
N GLY A 312 -7.67 -17.31 -17.15
CA GLY A 312 -7.70 -17.02 -15.72
C GLY A 312 -8.99 -16.34 -15.30
N VAL A 313 -9.05 -15.94 -14.04
CA VAL A 313 -10.17 -15.19 -13.46
C VAL A 313 -9.66 -13.84 -13.02
N VAL A 314 -10.36 -12.77 -13.41
CA VAL A 314 -10.12 -11.40 -12.94
C VAL A 314 -11.46 -10.78 -12.61
N ALA A 315 -11.63 -10.24 -11.41
CA ALA A 315 -12.87 -9.59 -10.95
C ALA A 315 -14.14 -10.45 -11.21
N ASP A 316 -14.11 -11.72 -10.76
CA ASP A 316 -15.21 -12.69 -10.93
C ASP A 316 -15.60 -13.01 -12.39
N GLN A 317 -14.75 -12.66 -13.33
CA GLN A 317 -14.96 -12.91 -14.75
C GLN A 317 -13.82 -13.73 -15.34
N VAL A 318 -14.13 -14.69 -16.20
CA VAL A 318 -13.13 -15.47 -16.91
C VAL A 318 -12.52 -14.59 -18.00
N VAL A 319 -11.19 -14.57 -18.08
CA VAL A 319 -10.43 -13.76 -19.03
C VAL A 319 -9.35 -14.57 -19.72
N ILE A 320 -9.00 -14.16 -20.94
CA ILE A 320 -7.82 -14.67 -21.64
C ILE A 320 -6.68 -13.70 -21.42
N GLN A 321 -5.57 -14.21 -20.90
CA GLN A 321 -4.36 -13.46 -20.63
C GLN A 321 -3.21 -13.98 -21.50
N LYS A 322 -2.37 -13.05 -21.97
CA LYS A 322 -1.17 -13.36 -22.74
C LYS A 322 0.04 -13.37 -21.81
N GLY A 323 0.82 -14.42 -21.87
CA GLY A 323 1.99 -14.64 -21.05
C GLY A 323 1.88 -15.92 -20.23
N ARG A 324 2.87 -16.15 -19.39
CA ARG A 324 2.91 -17.33 -18.53
C ARG A 324 2.07 -17.15 -17.29
N VAL A 325 1.47 -18.21 -16.83
CA VAL A 325 0.70 -18.26 -15.58
C VAL A 325 1.62 -17.82 -14.43
N GLY A 326 1.17 -16.81 -13.65
CA GLY A 326 1.94 -16.27 -12.53
C GLY A 326 3.08 -15.33 -12.90
N GLY A 327 3.21 -14.97 -14.20
CA GLY A 327 4.27 -14.07 -14.66
C GLY A 327 5.66 -14.70 -14.66
N LEU A 328 6.68 -13.91 -14.94
CA LEU A 328 8.09 -14.28 -14.82
C LEU A 328 8.92 -13.03 -14.46
N LEU A 329 9.55 -13.01 -13.29
CA LEU A 329 10.25 -11.85 -12.73
C LEU A 329 9.29 -10.66 -12.64
N TRP A 330 9.59 -9.55 -13.35
CA TRP A 330 8.78 -8.34 -13.46
C TRP A 330 7.87 -8.30 -14.71
N PHE A 331 7.73 -9.42 -15.45
CA PHE A 331 6.86 -9.53 -16.61
C PHE A 331 5.56 -10.26 -16.22
N ASP A 332 4.53 -9.50 -15.91
CA ASP A 332 3.20 -10.03 -15.61
C ASP A 332 2.43 -10.38 -16.88
N PRO A 333 1.48 -11.33 -16.81
CA PRO A 333 0.56 -11.60 -17.91
C PRO A 333 -0.27 -10.36 -18.24
N THR A 334 -0.47 -10.10 -19.52
CA THR A 334 -1.31 -8.98 -19.96
C THR A 334 -2.70 -9.48 -20.34
N LEU A 335 -3.73 -8.74 -19.94
CA LEU A 335 -5.10 -9.02 -20.35
C LEU A 335 -5.23 -8.86 -21.87
N GLU A 336 -5.65 -9.93 -22.55
CA GLU A 336 -5.85 -9.94 -24.00
C GLU A 336 -7.34 -9.83 -24.38
N GLN A 337 -8.20 -10.55 -23.65
CA GLN A 337 -9.62 -10.56 -23.97
C GLN A 337 -10.48 -10.87 -22.73
N TRP A 338 -11.51 -10.06 -22.51
CA TRP A 338 -12.60 -10.36 -21.59
C TRP A 338 -13.53 -11.42 -22.19
N THR A 339 -14.06 -12.31 -21.36
CA THR A 339 -15.14 -13.23 -21.77
C THR A 339 -16.44 -12.84 -21.06
N GLU A 340 -17.56 -13.38 -21.50
CA GLU A 340 -18.88 -13.13 -20.88
C GLU A 340 -19.19 -14.12 -19.73
N ILE A 341 -18.21 -14.97 -19.34
CA ILE A 341 -18.42 -16.03 -18.37
C ILE A 341 -18.06 -15.49 -16.98
N GLN A 342 -19.03 -15.53 -16.07
CA GLN A 342 -18.81 -15.22 -14.66
C GLN A 342 -18.42 -16.46 -13.88
N VAL A 343 -17.59 -16.29 -12.84
CA VAL A 343 -17.13 -17.40 -11.98
C VAL A 343 -18.30 -18.13 -11.33
N ALA A 344 -19.36 -17.42 -10.95
CA ALA A 344 -20.58 -18.00 -10.38
C ALA A 344 -21.32 -18.99 -11.32
N GLN A 345 -21.02 -18.98 -12.61
CA GLN A 345 -21.60 -19.88 -13.62
C GLN A 345 -20.76 -21.15 -13.83
N LEU A 346 -19.59 -21.24 -13.19
CA LEU A 346 -18.68 -22.36 -13.31
C LEU A 346 -18.93 -23.41 -12.22
N ASN A 347 -18.83 -24.68 -12.59
CA ASN A 347 -18.79 -25.73 -11.60
C ASN A 347 -17.40 -25.80 -10.92
N ASN A 348 -17.34 -26.42 -9.74
CA ASN A 348 -16.13 -26.55 -8.93
C ASN A 348 -14.95 -27.22 -9.66
N GLN A 349 -15.21 -28.08 -10.66
CA GLN A 349 -14.17 -28.77 -11.41
C GLN A 349 -13.53 -27.84 -12.45
N ASP A 350 -14.33 -27.03 -13.14
CA ASP A 350 -13.83 -26.08 -14.13
C ASP A 350 -13.14 -24.89 -13.45
N LEU A 351 -13.64 -24.46 -12.29
CA LEU A 351 -12.98 -23.45 -11.48
C LEU A 351 -11.57 -23.90 -11.05
N ARG A 352 -11.41 -25.14 -10.56
CA ARG A 352 -10.09 -25.69 -10.23
C ARG A 352 -9.16 -25.79 -11.45
N ARG A 353 -9.67 -26.05 -12.63
CA ARG A 353 -8.90 -26.09 -13.88
C ARG A 353 -8.39 -24.71 -14.26
N LEU A 354 -9.18 -23.66 -14.07
CA LEU A 354 -8.79 -22.29 -14.28
C LEU A 354 -7.73 -21.83 -13.28
N THR A 355 -7.95 -22.13 -11.99
CA THR A 355 -6.99 -21.76 -10.92
C THR A 355 -5.67 -22.53 -11.00
N SER A 356 -5.66 -23.76 -11.55
CA SER A 356 -4.41 -24.51 -11.79
C SER A 356 -3.56 -23.95 -12.94
N GLY A 357 -4.09 -23.02 -13.72
CA GLY A 357 -3.37 -22.26 -14.73
C GLY A 357 -2.82 -23.10 -15.87
N LYS A 358 -3.67 -23.61 -16.76
CA LYS A 358 -3.20 -24.32 -17.95
C LYS A 358 -2.60 -23.36 -18.96
N GLN A 359 -1.31 -23.54 -19.30
CA GLN A 359 -0.66 -22.83 -20.39
C GLN A 359 -1.20 -23.32 -21.76
N LEU A 360 -1.53 -22.39 -22.65
CA LEU A 360 -2.06 -22.62 -23.99
C LEU A 360 -1.09 -22.01 -25.01
N ALA A 361 -0.98 -22.64 -26.18
CA ALA A 361 0.04 -22.27 -27.15
C ALA A 361 -0.27 -20.94 -27.86
N ASP A 362 -1.53 -20.70 -28.16
CA ASP A 362 -1.96 -19.51 -28.89
C ASP A 362 -3.36 -19.03 -28.45
N LEU A 363 -3.76 -17.88 -29.02
CA LEU A 363 -5.06 -17.27 -28.74
C LEU A 363 -6.24 -18.14 -29.20
N ALA A 364 -6.07 -18.88 -30.28
CA ALA A 364 -7.14 -19.72 -30.83
C ALA A 364 -7.41 -20.92 -29.91
N GLU A 365 -6.38 -21.50 -29.31
CA GLU A 365 -6.51 -22.55 -28.29
C GLU A 365 -7.19 -22.00 -27.01
N ALA A 366 -6.83 -20.76 -26.60
CA ALA A 366 -7.48 -20.11 -25.45
C ALA A 366 -8.97 -19.83 -25.71
N GLN A 367 -9.32 -19.34 -26.87
CA GLN A 367 -10.71 -19.13 -27.28
C GLN A 367 -11.50 -20.44 -27.39
N ALA A 368 -10.87 -21.51 -27.89
CA ALA A 368 -11.49 -22.83 -27.94
C ALA A 368 -11.74 -23.39 -26.53
N PHE A 369 -10.81 -23.16 -25.60
CA PHE A 369 -10.99 -23.54 -24.21
C PHE A 369 -12.15 -22.78 -23.56
N VAL A 370 -12.27 -21.48 -23.79
CA VAL A 370 -13.40 -20.66 -23.31
C VAL A 370 -14.73 -21.13 -23.94
N ALA A 371 -14.72 -21.47 -25.22
CA ALA A 371 -15.92 -22.01 -25.90
C ALA A 371 -16.34 -23.35 -25.29
N ASP A 372 -15.40 -24.22 -24.93
CA ASP A 372 -15.69 -25.49 -24.25
C ASP A 372 -16.25 -25.24 -22.83
N LEU A 373 -15.71 -24.27 -22.07
CA LEU A 373 -16.28 -23.85 -20.78
C LEU A 373 -17.73 -23.37 -20.93
N ARG A 374 -18.02 -22.58 -21.97
CA ARG A 374 -19.38 -22.04 -22.24
C ARG A 374 -20.43 -23.16 -22.44
N THR A 375 -20.03 -24.31 -22.95
CA THR A 375 -20.96 -25.47 -23.11
C THR A 375 -21.29 -26.19 -21.80
N ARG A 376 -20.57 -25.90 -20.73
CA ARG A 376 -20.66 -26.55 -19.42
C ARG A 376 -21.09 -25.62 -18.30
N LEU A 377 -21.51 -24.39 -18.63
CA LEU A 377 -21.99 -23.43 -17.64
C LEU A 377 -23.21 -24.00 -16.89
N VAL A 378 -23.23 -23.79 -15.59
CA VAL A 378 -24.35 -24.13 -14.73
C VAL A 378 -25.30 -22.94 -14.69
N ASP A 379 -26.61 -23.21 -14.87
CA ASP A 379 -27.61 -22.15 -14.73
C ASP A 379 -27.80 -21.84 -13.24
N PRO A 380 -27.42 -20.62 -12.76
CA PRO A 380 -27.47 -20.27 -11.34
C PRO A 380 -28.90 -20.30 -10.76
N THR A 381 -29.93 -20.39 -11.61
CA THR A 381 -31.33 -20.48 -11.18
C THR A 381 -31.78 -21.90 -10.88
N SER A 382 -31.01 -22.95 -11.19
CA SER A 382 -31.41 -24.33 -11.01
C SER A 382 -31.09 -24.94 -9.63
N GLU A 383 -30.13 -24.39 -8.88
CA GLU A 383 -29.77 -24.84 -7.53
C GLU A 383 -30.71 -24.30 -6.44
N ALA A 384 -31.48 -23.25 -6.69
CA ALA A 384 -32.40 -22.66 -5.73
C ALA A 384 -33.77 -23.42 -5.63
N LEU A 385 -33.98 -24.45 -6.43
CA LEU A 385 -35.25 -25.20 -6.49
C LEU A 385 -35.14 -26.68 -6.04
N GLY A 386 -34.03 -27.09 -5.49
CA GLY A 386 -33.76 -28.49 -5.13
C GLY A 386 -33.47 -28.73 -3.66
N ASP A 387 -34.28 -28.21 -2.72
CA ASP A 387 -34.44 -28.73 -1.37
C ASP A 387 -35.82 -28.30 -0.81
N ASN A 388 -36.77 -29.14 -1.01
CA ASN A 388 -38.01 -29.22 -0.21
C ASN A 388 -38.20 -30.63 0.28
#